data_ef7128c1f96cfb9210c5ad0bd7287f01
#
_entry.id   ef7128c1f96cfb9210c5ad0bd7287f01
#
_cell.length_a   1.000
_cell.length_b   1.000
_cell.length_c   1.000
_cell.angle_alpha   90.00
_cell.angle_beta   90.00
_cell.angle_gamma   90.00
#
_symmetry.space_group_name_H-M   'P 1'
#
loop_
_entity.id
_entity.type
_entity.pdbx_description
1 polymer ?
#
loop_
_entity_poly.entity_id
_entity_poly.type
_entity_poly.pdbx_seq_one_letter_code
_entity_poly.pdbx_strand_id
1 'polypeptide(L)'
;MSNSKAPEWSKSELGAELVSAEALQARVEELGAAITADYEGKAPLIIGVLKGAAIFVSDLIRAIELPVSVEFMAVSSYGAATKSSGVVQILKDLDVDIAGRDVIIVEDVVDSGLTLNYLLANLGARGPASLAICTLLHKFGLQETAVPLKYVGFEIADDFVVGYGIDVAERYRNLEGIYAFVGTP
;
A
#
# COMPACT_ATOMS: atom_id res chain seq x y z
N MET A 1 27.79 -0.81 -4.76
CA MET A 1 27.41 -1.51 -3.51
C MET A 1 26.91 -0.44 -2.55
N SER A 2 25.61 -0.13 -2.62
CA SER A 2 24.96 0.77 -1.66
C SER A 2 24.76 0.01 -0.36
N ASN A 3 25.45 0.43 0.68
CA ASN A 3 25.30 -0.11 2.01
C ASN A 3 24.14 0.67 2.64
N SER A 4 22.89 0.27 2.37
CA SER A 4 21.68 0.90 2.91
C SER A 4 21.55 0.57 4.40
N LYS A 5 22.45 1.14 5.20
CA LYS A 5 22.30 1.08 6.65
C LYS A 5 21.35 2.19 7.09
N ALA A 6 20.38 1.81 7.92
CA ALA A 6 19.50 2.78 8.58
C ALA A 6 20.32 3.94 9.17
N PRO A 7 19.87 5.19 9.03
CA PRO A 7 20.57 6.35 9.57
C PRO A 7 20.81 6.25 11.07
N GLU A 8 21.87 6.87 11.56
CA GLU A 8 22.22 6.79 12.99
C GLU A 8 21.11 7.26 13.95
N TRP A 9 20.33 8.25 13.52
CA TRP A 9 19.21 8.78 14.30
C TRP A 9 18.04 7.79 14.47
N SER A 10 18.00 6.71 13.70
CA SER A 10 16.93 5.71 13.74
C SER A 10 17.32 4.41 14.46
N LYS A 11 18.62 4.22 14.79
CA LYS A 11 19.16 2.95 15.25
C LYS A 11 18.60 2.42 16.57
N SER A 12 18.06 3.28 17.44
CA SER A 12 17.54 2.86 18.74
C SER A 12 16.11 2.31 18.69
N GLU A 13 15.36 2.64 17.61
CA GLU A 13 13.96 2.28 17.46
C GLU A 13 13.72 1.31 16.29
N LEU A 14 14.75 1.07 15.46
CA LEU A 14 14.69 0.14 14.34
C LEU A 14 15.30 -1.21 14.69
N GLY A 15 14.55 -2.26 14.43
CA GLY A 15 15.00 -3.65 14.49
C GLY A 15 15.65 -4.11 13.17
N ALA A 16 15.38 -5.36 12.80
CA ALA A 16 15.90 -5.94 11.58
C ALA A 16 15.34 -5.24 10.33
N GLU A 17 16.16 -5.13 9.28
CA GLU A 17 15.70 -4.85 7.94
C GLU A 17 14.94 -6.06 7.41
N LEU A 18 13.64 -5.93 7.16
CA LEU A 18 12.78 -7.02 6.68
C LEU A 18 12.80 -7.11 5.15
N VAL A 19 12.84 -5.94 4.47
CA VAL A 19 12.94 -5.86 3.02
C VAL A 19 13.92 -4.76 2.66
N SER A 20 14.95 -5.10 1.89
CA SER A 20 15.93 -4.12 1.44
C SER A 20 15.40 -3.25 0.29
N ALA A 21 16.02 -2.09 0.07
CA ALA A 21 15.68 -1.20 -1.04
C ALA A 21 15.79 -1.90 -2.40
N GLU A 22 16.82 -2.73 -2.59
CA GLU A 22 17.02 -3.50 -3.83
C GLU A 22 15.91 -4.53 -4.04
N ALA A 23 15.48 -5.23 -2.97
CA ALA A 23 14.37 -6.18 -3.04
C ALA A 23 13.05 -5.49 -3.34
N LEU A 24 12.81 -4.31 -2.73
CA LEU A 24 11.64 -3.47 -3.02
C LEU A 24 11.60 -3.09 -4.50
N GLN A 25 12.70 -2.56 -5.03
CA GLN A 25 12.77 -2.14 -6.43
C GLN A 25 12.49 -3.32 -7.38
N ALA A 26 13.14 -4.46 -7.18
CA ALA A 26 12.93 -5.64 -8.01
C ALA A 26 11.47 -6.11 -7.97
N ARG A 27 10.86 -6.11 -6.76
CA ARG A 27 9.46 -6.53 -6.63
C ARG A 27 8.48 -5.56 -7.27
N VAL A 28 8.74 -4.26 -7.19
CA VAL A 28 7.93 -3.24 -7.86
C VAL A 28 7.97 -3.40 -9.38
N GLU A 29 9.14 -3.72 -9.95
CA GLU A 29 9.30 -4.01 -11.38
C GLU A 29 8.48 -5.25 -11.78
N GLU A 30 8.52 -6.34 -10.99
CA GLU A 30 7.70 -7.54 -11.22
C GLU A 30 6.19 -7.23 -11.17
N LEU A 31 5.74 -6.45 -10.19
CA LEU A 31 4.34 -6.04 -10.07
C LEU A 31 3.91 -5.17 -11.24
N GLY A 32 4.76 -4.22 -11.66
CA GLY A 32 4.52 -3.37 -12.83
C GLY A 32 4.38 -4.18 -14.11
N ALA A 33 5.25 -5.17 -14.32
CA ALA A 33 5.18 -6.08 -15.46
C ALA A 33 3.90 -6.92 -15.46
N ALA A 34 3.50 -7.45 -14.29
CA ALA A 34 2.26 -8.22 -14.15
C ALA A 34 1.01 -7.36 -14.45
N ILE A 35 0.97 -6.13 -13.94
CA ILE A 35 -0.11 -5.18 -14.23
C ILE A 35 -0.13 -4.81 -15.72
N THR A 36 1.04 -4.58 -16.32
CA THR A 36 1.17 -4.30 -17.77
C THR A 36 0.56 -5.41 -18.60
N ALA A 37 0.88 -6.66 -18.29
CA ALA A 37 0.35 -7.82 -19.01
C ALA A 37 -1.18 -7.99 -18.83
N ASP A 38 -1.66 -7.84 -17.58
CA ASP A 38 -3.09 -8.05 -17.27
C ASP A 38 -4.02 -6.96 -17.85
N TYR A 39 -3.48 -5.77 -18.07
CA TYR A 39 -4.23 -4.61 -18.57
C TYR A 39 -3.79 -4.19 -19.98
N GLU A 40 -3.18 -5.09 -20.75
CA GLU A 40 -2.79 -4.80 -22.14
C GLU A 40 -3.97 -4.23 -22.95
N GLY A 41 -3.72 -3.14 -23.68
CA GLY A 41 -4.74 -2.42 -24.46
C GLY A 41 -5.71 -1.58 -23.63
N LYS A 42 -5.49 -1.43 -22.31
CA LYS A 42 -6.30 -0.64 -21.40
C LYS A 42 -5.50 0.53 -20.81
N ALA A 43 -6.22 1.41 -20.09
CA ALA A 43 -5.63 2.55 -19.39
C ALA A 43 -6.15 2.57 -17.94
N PRO A 44 -5.61 1.72 -17.06
CA PRO A 44 -6.12 1.59 -15.70
C PRO A 44 -5.91 2.87 -14.89
N LEU A 45 -6.85 3.10 -13.95
CA LEU A 45 -6.74 4.11 -12.92
C LEU A 45 -6.10 3.50 -11.68
N ILE A 46 -4.97 4.05 -11.27
CA ILE A 46 -4.29 3.71 -10.04
C ILE A 46 -4.80 4.62 -8.93
N ILE A 47 -5.34 4.06 -7.86
CA ILE A 47 -5.80 4.80 -6.69
C ILE A 47 -4.90 4.47 -5.51
N GLY A 48 -4.02 5.41 -5.14
CA GLY A 48 -3.17 5.28 -3.97
C GLY A 48 -3.87 5.70 -2.69
N VAL A 49 -3.73 4.91 -1.63
CA VAL A 49 -4.26 5.26 -0.31
C VAL A 49 -3.20 6.00 0.49
N LEU A 50 -3.46 7.28 0.77
CA LEU A 50 -2.55 8.17 1.48
C LEU A 50 -2.55 7.88 2.99
N LYS A 51 -1.42 8.08 3.71
CA LYS A 51 -0.14 8.61 3.17
C LYS A 51 0.85 7.49 2.82
N GLY A 52 0.73 6.32 3.45
CA GLY A 52 1.74 5.26 3.44
C GLY A 52 2.07 4.75 2.04
N ALA A 53 1.06 4.59 1.18
CA ALA A 53 1.27 4.06 -0.17
C ALA A 53 1.92 5.06 -1.16
N ALA A 54 2.16 6.32 -0.78
CA ALA A 54 2.57 7.36 -1.73
C ALA A 54 3.88 7.04 -2.48
N ILE A 55 4.89 6.52 -1.77
CA ILE A 55 6.18 6.14 -2.37
C ILE A 55 5.99 4.92 -3.27
N PHE A 56 5.31 3.88 -2.78
CA PHE A 56 5.03 2.68 -3.54
C PHE A 56 4.26 2.99 -4.83
N VAL A 57 3.20 3.82 -4.79
CA VAL A 57 2.47 4.27 -5.99
C VAL A 57 3.40 4.95 -6.98
N SER A 58 4.27 5.84 -6.50
CA SER A 58 5.18 6.61 -7.35
C SER A 58 6.17 5.71 -8.11
N ASP A 59 6.66 4.66 -7.48
CA ASP A 59 7.56 3.71 -8.11
C ASP A 59 6.80 2.71 -8.99
N LEU A 60 5.64 2.23 -8.54
CA LEU A 60 4.81 1.28 -9.29
C LEU A 60 4.35 1.84 -10.64
N ILE A 61 3.86 3.09 -10.68
CA ILE A 61 3.40 3.69 -11.95
C ILE A 61 4.52 3.88 -12.97
N ARG A 62 5.76 4.01 -12.53
CA ARG A 62 6.94 4.08 -13.40
C ARG A 62 7.37 2.73 -13.94
N ALA A 63 7.00 1.64 -13.24
CA ALA A 63 7.23 0.26 -13.66
C ALA A 63 6.13 -0.29 -14.58
N ILE A 64 4.98 0.37 -14.69
CA ILE A 64 3.88 -0.02 -15.58
C ILE A 64 4.11 0.59 -16.98
N GLU A 65 4.16 -0.26 -18.00
CA GLU A 65 4.36 0.15 -19.41
C GLU A 65 3.04 0.40 -20.15
N LEU A 66 2.06 1.00 -19.48
CA LEU A 66 0.77 1.39 -20.04
C LEU A 66 0.46 2.84 -19.70
N PRO A 67 -0.39 3.54 -20.49
CA PRO A 67 -0.91 4.82 -20.07
C PRO A 67 -1.80 4.64 -18.84
N VAL A 68 -1.37 5.15 -17.68
CA VAL A 68 -2.11 5.10 -16.43
C VAL A 68 -2.59 6.48 -16.02
N SER A 69 -3.76 6.55 -15.38
CA SER A 69 -4.18 7.72 -14.60
C SER A 69 -3.90 7.46 -13.14
N VAL A 70 -3.65 8.49 -12.36
CA VAL A 70 -3.37 8.37 -10.92
C VAL A 70 -4.30 9.28 -10.13
N GLU A 71 -4.89 8.74 -9.09
CA GLU A 71 -5.67 9.44 -8.08
C GLU A 71 -5.21 9.02 -6.69
N PHE A 72 -5.54 9.83 -5.71
CA PHE A 72 -5.27 9.52 -4.31
C PHE A 72 -6.52 9.66 -3.47
N MET A 73 -6.71 8.72 -2.56
CA MET A 73 -7.69 8.81 -1.48
C MET A 73 -6.98 8.91 -0.14
N ALA A 74 -7.63 9.52 0.83
CA ALA A 74 -7.18 9.46 2.21
C ALA A 74 -8.31 8.93 3.08
N VAL A 75 -8.00 7.97 3.91
CA VAL A 75 -8.92 7.38 4.87
C VAL A 75 -8.34 7.42 6.28
N SER A 76 -9.19 7.50 7.28
CA SER A 76 -8.80 7.27 8.67
C SER A 76 -9.59 6.10 9.22
N SER A 77 -8.90 5.17 9.87
CA SER A 77 -9.53 4.19 10.74
C SER A 77 -9.78 4.86 12.10
N TYR A 78 -11.03 5.07 12.48
CA TYR A 78 -11.36 5.63 13.79
C TYR A 78 -11.12 4.57 14.86
N GLY A 79 -10.11 4.78 15.73
CA GLY A 79 -9.87 3.94 16.90
C GLY A 79 -8.44 3.47 17.10
N ALA A 80 -7.46 4.38 17.12
CA ALA A 80 -6.08 4.09 17.53
C ALA A 80 -5.91 3.84 19.05
N ALA A 81 -7.01 3.62 19.78
CA ALA A 81 -6.97 3.23 21.17
C ALA A 81 -8.02 2.13 21.43
N THR A 82 -7.54 0.89 21.57
CA THR A 82 -8.25 -0.25 22.14
C THR A 82 -9.59 -0.63 21.47
N LYS A 83 -9.54 -1.51 20.49
CA LYS A 83 -10.60 -2.11 19.66
C LYS A 83 -11.07 -1.22 18.51
N SER A 84 -10.64 -1.59 17.30
CA SER A 84 -11.10 -1.02 16.04
C SER A 84 -12.63 -1.12 15.97
N SER A 85 -13.31 0.00 15.98
CA SER A 85 -14.78 0.04 15.80
C SER A 85 -15.19 -0.30 14.36
N GLY A 86 -14.24 -0.59 13.46
CA GLY A 86 -14.50 -0.88 12.04
C GLY A 86 -15.03 0.32 11.24
N VAL A 87 -15.10 1.51 11.85
CA VAL A 87 -15.57 2.70 11.15
C VAL A 87 -14.41 3.33 10.39
N VAL A 88 -14.47 3.27 9.06
CA VAL A 88 -13.54 3.95 8.15
C VAL A 88 -14.18 5.25 7.68
N GLN A 89 -13.47 6.36 7.77
CA GLN A 89 -13.90 7.66 7.27
C GLN A 89 -13.04 8.08 6.08
N ILE A 90 -13.68 8.47 4.98
CA ILE A 90 -12.98 9.09 3.85
C ILE A 90 -12.69 10.55 4.20
N LEU A 91 -11.39 10.92 4.26
CA LEU A 91 -10.91 12.29 4.49
C LEU A 91 -10.71 13.04 3.18
N LYS A 92 -10.24 12.35 2.12
CA LYS A 92 -10.16 12.84 0.75
C LYS A 92 -10.73 11.77 -0.17
N ASP A 93 -11.74 12.14 -0.95
CA ASP A 93 -12.32 11.30 -1.99
C ASP A 93 -11.65 11.56 -3.35
N LEU A 94 -12.00 10.77 -4.35
CA LEU A 94 -11.56 10.93 -5.74
C LEU A 94 -12.14 12.21 -6.34
N ASP A 95 -11.34 12.85 -7.19
CA ASP A 95 -11.75 14.04 -7.92
C ASP A 95 -12.35 13.69 -9.31
N VAL A 96 -12.38 12.38 -9.67
CA VAL A 96 -12.84 11.88 -10.96
C VAL A 96 -13.92 10.82 -10.82
N ASP A 97 -14.76 10.69 -11.85
CA ASP A 97 -15.69 9.57 -11.98
C ASP A 97 -14.94 8.31 -12.42
N ILE A 98 -15.27 7.17 -11.78
CA ILE A 98 -14.65 5.87 -12.05
C ILE A 98 -15.60 4.89 -12.75
N ALA A 99 -16.82 5.31 -13.06
CA ALA A 99 -17.78 4.44 -13.75
C ALA A 99 -17.22 3.94 -15.08
N GLY A 100 -17.26 2.62 -15.28
CA GLY A 100 -16.75 1.96 -16.49
C GLY A 100 -15.21 1.93 -16.64
N ARG A 101 -14.44 2.40 -15.65
CA ARG A 101 -12.97 2.36 -15.69
C ARG A 101 -12.43 1.09 -15.05
N ASP A 102 -11.29 0.62 -15.53
CA ASP A 102 -10.49 -0.39 -14.83
C ASP A 102 -9.72 0.31 -13.70
N VAL A 103 -9.89 -0.16 -12.46
CA VAL A 103 -9.36 0.49 -11.24
C VAL A 103 -8.46 -0.47 -10.48
N ILE A 104 -7.31 0.02 -10.02
CA ILE A 104 -6.40 -0.70 -9.12
C ILE A 104 -6.20 0.15 -7.86
N ILE A 105 -6.66 -0.33 -6.71
CA ILE A 105 -6.38 0.25 -5.40
C ILE A 105 -4.97 -0.18 -4.98
N VAL A 106 -4.14 0.78 -4.59
CA VAL A 106 -2.76 0.54 -4.14
C VAL A 106 -2.62 0.93 -2.67
N GLU A 107 -2.22 -0.04 -1.86
CA GLU A 107 -2.05 0.06 -0.41
C GLU A 107 -0.63 -0.31 0.00
N ASP A 108 -0.13 0.30 1.06
CA ASP A 108 1.19 -0.02 1.62
C ASP A 108 1.17 -1.31 2.44
N VAL A 109 0.21 -1.47 3.36
CA VAL A 109 0.10 -2.63 4.26
C VAL A 109 -1.34 -3.10 4.38
N VAL A 110 -1.56 -4.38 4.18
CA VAL A 110 -2.82 -5.05 4.51
C VAL A 110 -2.64 -5.86 5.79
N ASP A 111 -3.37 -5.46 6.83
CA ASP A 111 -3.44 -6.10 8.13
C ASP A 111 -4.79 -6.82 8.28
N SER A 112 -5.75 -6.30 9.03
CA SER A 112 -7.08 -6.90 9.24
C SER A 112 -7.96 -6.97 7.97
N GLY A 113 -7.66 -6.18 6.96
CA GLY A 113 -8.44 -6.08 5.72
C GLY A 113 -9.69 -5.18 5.81
N LEU A 114 -10.03 -4.64 6.98
CA LEU A 114 -11.24 -3.84 7.19
C LEU A 114 -11.29 -2.59 6.32
N THR A 115 -10.20 -1.84 6.24
CA THR A 115 -10.09 -0.64 5.41
C THR A 115 -10.32 -0.97 3.94
N LEU A 116 -9.66 -1.99 3.42
CA LEU A 116 -9.80 -2.39 2.02
C LEU A 116 -11.20 -2.93 1.70
N ASN A 117 -11.83 -3.67 2.60
CA ASN A 117 -13.22 -4.09 2.40
C ASN A 117 -14.17 -2.91 2.31
N TYR A 118 -13.98 -1.90 3.15
CA TYR A 118 -14.77 -0.67 3.05
C TYR A 118 -14.53 0.04 1.70
N LEU A 119 -13.27 0.17 1.27
CA LEU A 119 -12.92 0.79 -0.01
C LEU A 119 -13.48 0.00 -1.19
N LEU A 120 -13.40 -1.34 -1.18
CA LEU A 120 -13.98 -2.19 -2.21
C LEU A 120 -15.49 -1.99 -2.34
N ALA A 121 -16.22 -1.94 -1.20
CA ALA A 121 -17.66 -1.71 -1.21
C ALA A 121 -18.00 -0.31 -1.72
N ASN A 122 -17.29 0.72 -1.24
CA ASN A 122 -17.53 2.12 -1.62
C ASN A 122 -17.22 2.37 -3.11
N LEU A 123 -16.03 1.96 -3.58
CA LEU A 123 -15.63 2.16 -4.97
C LEU A 123 -16.38 1.22 -5.92
N GLY A 124 -16.68 -0.01 -5.51
CA GLY A 124 -17.48 -0.95 -6.30
C GLY A 124 -18.89 -0.42 -6.58
N ALA A 125 -19.50 0.28 -5.62
CA ALA A 125 -20.83 0.90 -5.79
C ALA A 125 -20.83 2.03 -6.85
N ARG A 126 -19.65 2.55 -7.23
CA ARG A 126 -19.51 3.59 -8.27
C ARG A 126 -19.44 2.99 -9.70
N GLY A 127 -19.55 1.68 -9.87
CA GLY A 127 -19.66 0.99 -11.16
C GLY A 127 -18.39 0.96 -12.01
N PRO A 128 -17.20 0.71 -11.46
CA PRO A 128 -16.00 0.51 -12.28
C PRO A 128 -16.16 -0.73 -13.17
N ALA A 129 -15.46 -0.78 -14.32
CA ALA A 129 -15.42 -1.96 -15.18
C ALA A 129 -14.71 -3.14 -14.51
N SER A 130 -13.65 -2.84 -13.76
CA SER A 130 -12.96 -3.80 -12.88
C SER A 130 -12.40 -3.08 -11.66
N LEU A 131 -12.24 -3.82 -10.56
CA LEU A 131 -11.66 -3.31 -9.32
C LEU A 131 -10.71 -4.38 -8.77
N ALA A 132 -9.42 -4.06 -8.71
CA ALA A 132 -8.36 -4.93 -8.20
C ALA A 132 -7.60 -4.25 -7.07
N ILE A 133 -6.86 -5.03 -6.28
CA ILE A 133 -6.00 -4.54 -5.20
C ILE A 133 -4.57 -4.94 -5.47
N CYS A 134 -3.66 -3.98 -5.31
CA CYS A 134 -2.23 -4.16 -5.24
C CYS A 134 -1.75 -3.70 -3.87
N THR A 135 -1.10 -4.57 -3.11
CA THR A 135 -0.52 -4.21 -1.81
C THR A 135 0.98 -4.47 -1.81
N LEU A 136 1.73 -3.58 -1.15
CA LEU A 136 3.17 -3.80 -0.96
C LEU A 136 3.42 -4.89 0.08
N LEU A 137 2.77 -4.78 1.24
CA LEU A 137 2.91 -5.73 2.34
C LEU A 137 1.57 -6.36 2.69
N HIS A 138 1.58 -7.67 2.87
CA HIS A 138 0.45 -8.44 3.37
C HIS A 138 0.88 -9.17 4.65
N LYS A 139 0.25 -8.83 5.77
CA LYS A 139 0.45 -9.54 7.04
C LYS A 139 -0.39 -10.81 7.05
N PHE A 140 0.25 -11.97 7.06
CA PHE A 140 -0.46 -13.24 7.09
C PHE A 140 -0.98 -13.57 8.50
N GLY A 141 -2.14 -14.20 8.55
CA GLY A 141 -2.74 -14.70 9.80
C GLY A 141 -3.54 -13.69 10.62
N LEU A 142 -3.61 -12.42 10.20
CA LEU A 142 -4.34 -11.37 10.90
C LEU A 142 -5.68 -10.97 10.25
N GLN A 143 -6.00 -11.52 9.09
CA GLN A 143 -7.19 -11.11 8.36
C GLN A 143 -8.47 -11.47 9.14
N GLU A 144 -9.20 -10.47 9.61
CA GLU A 144 -10.57 -10.61 10.11
C GLU A 144 -11.57 -10.77 8.96
N THR A 145 -11.20 -10.29 7.77
CA THR A 145 -12.05 -10.34 6.57
C THR A 145 -11.19 -10.66 5.35
N ALA A 146 -11.62 -11.67 4.57
CA ALA A 146 -10.95 -12.03 3.33
C ALA A 146 -11.05 -10.87 2.31
N VAL A 147 -9.90 -10.39 1.84
CA VAL A 147 -9.79 -9.37 0.80
C VAL A 147 -9.18 -10.02 -0.43
N PRO A 148 -9.77 -9.87 -1.63
CA PRO A 148 -9.23 -10.44 -2.86
C PRO A 148 -8.01 -9.65 -3.33
N LEU A 149 -6.83 -9.93 -2.75
CA LEU A 149 -5.57 -9.32 -3.16
C LEU A 149 -5.14 -9.93 -4.50
N LYS A 150 -5.06 -9.13 -5.55
CA LYS A 150 -4.63 -9.60 -6.87
C LYS A 150 -3.11 -9.54 -7.02
N TYR A 151 -2.50 -8.48 -6.51
CA TYR A 151 -1.06 -8.25 -6.56
C TYR A 151 -0.56 -8.06 -5.14
N VAL A 152 0.42 -8.86 -4.74
CA VAL A 152 1.02 -8.80 -3.40
C VAL A 152 2.53 -8.66 -3.55
N GLY A 153 3.11 -7.64 -2.95
CA GLY A 153 4.55 -7.44 -2.93
C GLY A 153 5.25 -8.48 -2.07
N PHE A 154 5.06 -8.39 -0.77
CA PHE A 154 5.69 -9.30 0.19
C PHE A 154 4.68 -9.76 1.23
N GLU A 155 4.81 -11.02 1.63
CA GLU A 155 4.13 -11.52 2.83
C GLU A 155 5.05 -11.38 4.03
N ILE A 156 4.55 -10.78 5.12
CA ILE A 156 5.29 -10.55 6.35
C ILE A 156 4.52 -11.09 7.56
N ALA A 157 5.24 -11.38 8.64
CA ALA A 157 4.63 -11.70 9.92
C ALA A 157 3.94 -10.46 10.54
N ASP A 158 3.35 -10.62 11.72
CA ASP A 158 2.72 -9.52 12.47
C ASP A 158 3.77 -8.63 13.15
N ASP A 159 4.67 -8.09 12.37
CA ASP A 159 5.63 -7.10 12.82
C ASP A 159 5.07 -5.69 12.64
N PHE A 160 5.37 -4.80 13.59
CA PHE A 160 5.15 -3.38 13.37
C PHE A 160 6.30 -2.86 12.50
N VAL A 161 5.97 -2.31 11.33
CA VAL A 161 6.96 -1.98 10.31
C VAL A 161 6.96 -0.51 9.96
N VAL A 162 8.12 0.01 9.54
CA VAL A 162 8.31 1.39 9.07
C VAL A 162 9.26 1.41 7.89
N GLY A 163 9.20 2.49 7.12
CA GLY A 163 10.04 2.73 5.95
C GLY A 163 9.30 2.62 4.64
N TYR A 164 9.87 3.12 3.56
CA TYR A 164 9.32 3.15 2.22
C TYR A 164 7.89 3.71 2.15
N GLY A 165 7.64 4.79 2.88
CA GLY A 165 6.33 5.43 2.99
C GLY A 165 5.58 5.12 4.28
N ILE A 166 5.83 3.97 4.90
CA ILE A 166 5.18 3.53 6.14
C ILE A 166 5.80 4.26 7.33
N ASP A 167 4.98 4.65 8.30
CA ASP A 167 5.40 5.48 9.42
C ASP A 167 5.02 4.94 10.79
N VAL A 168 5.64 5.56 11.79
CA VAL A 168 5.17 5.64 13.16
C VAL A 168 5.21 7.10 13.61
N ALA A 169 4.07 7.66 14.04
CA ALA A 169 3.93 9.06 14.47
C ALA A 169 4.57 10.06 13.47
N GLU A 170 4.27 9.90 12.17
CA GLU A 170 4.78 10.69 11.03
C GLU A 170 6.30 10.61 10.83
N ARG A 171 6.98 9.62 11.41
CA ARG A 171 8.43 9.40 11.26
C ARG A 171 8.72 8.17 10.42
N TYR A 172 9.93 8.09 9.87
CA TYR A 172 10.52 6.94 9.16
C TYR A 172 10.03 6.68 7.73
N ARG A 173 9.07 7.42 7.18
CA ARG A 173 8.59 7.25 5.78
C ARG A 173 9.71 7.36 4.74
N ASN A 174 10.80 8.09 5.07
CA ASN A 174 11.93 8.36 4.19
C ASN A 174 13.03 7.30 4.21
N LEU A 175 12.87 6.20 4.94
CA LEU A 175 13.78 5.07 4.85
C LEU A 175 13.62 4.36 3.51
N GLU A 176 14.71 3.91 2.91
CA GLU A 176 14.70 3.26 1.60
C GLU A 176 14.18 1.82 1.68
N GLY A 177 14.48 1.11 2.76
CA GLY A 177 14.01 -0.24 3.06
C GLY A 177 12.86 -0.27 4.06
N ILE A 178 12.36 -1.46 4.35
CA ILE A 178 11.35 -1.73 5.38
C ILE A 178 12.02 -2.40 6.57
N TYR A 179 11.76 -1.86 7.75
CA TYR A 179 12.38 -2.26 9.01
C TYR A 179 11.31 -2.62 10.04
N ALA A 180 11.59 -3.61 10.88
CA ALA A 180 10.81 -3.83 12.09
C ALA A 180 10.98 -2.63 13.03
N PHE A 181 9.88 -2.11 13.58
CA PHE A 181 9.91 -1.06 14.59
C PHE A 181 9.88 -1.68 15.98
N VAL A 182 10.90 -1.42 16.79
CA VAL A 182 11.07 -1.98 18.14
C VAL A 182 10.93 -0.92 19.24
N GLY A 183 10.61 0.32 18.86
CA GLY A 183 10.34 1.41 19.79
C GLY A 183 8.93 1.31 20.41
N THR A 184 8.57 2.34 21.16
CA THR A 184 7.19 2.53 21.64
C THR A 184 6.46 3.43 20.64
N PRO A 185 5.33 2.99 20.07
CA PRO A 185 4.53 3.75 19.10
C PRO A 185 4.00 5.07 19.66
#